data_63e3102c35fab836171cf67693f48ca6
#
_entry.id   63e3102c35fab836171cf67693f48ca6
#
_cell.length_a   1.000
_cell.length_b   1.000
_cell.length_c   1.000
_cell.angle_alpha   90.00
_cell.angle_beta   90.00
_cell.angle_gamma   90.00
#
_symmetry.space_group_name_H-M   'P 1'
#
loop_
_entity.id
_entity.type
_entity.pdbx_description
1 polymer ?
#
loop_
_entity_poly.entity_id
_entity_poly.type
_entity_poly.pdbx_seq_one_letter_code
_entity_poly.pdbx_strand_id
1 'polypeptide(L)'
;LGRILGHGLAIEHGYYVTQTQSYGPEARGGASRADLVVNSQPINYPKPEQLDFLVALSQEACNRYFQRLKPTGRLFVDTTLVTQTPSNQFWGLPCTEIAREKIGLVQATNIVALGALTHVLPFARPAAMKRSLEANLPAKILELNLKAFTAGYNQARKDIPDGPTQWTFS
;
A
#
# COMPACT_ATOMS: atom_id res chain seq x y z
N LEU A 1 -4.19 4.71 -3.35
CA LEU A 1 -3.89 3.46 -2.68
C LEU A 1 -4.63 3.36 -1.35
N GLY A 2 -4.35 4.24 -0.35
CA GLY A 2 -4.89 4.17 1.01
C GLY A 2 -6.41 4.07 1.08
N ARG A 3 -7.14 4.89 0.31
CA ARG A 3 -8.61 4.86 0.26
C ARG A 3 -9.16 3.48 -0.14
N ILE A 4 -8.60 2.87 -1.17
CA ILE A 4 -9.08 1.58 -1.69
C ILE A 4 -8.75 0.46 -0.70
N LEU A 5 -7.52 0.46 -0.14
CA LEU A 5 -7.13 -0.49 0.88
C LEU A 5 -8.03 -0.37 2.13
N GLY A 6 -8.21 0.84 2.63
CA GLY A 6 -9.05 1.10 3.81
C GLY A 6 -10.51 0.69 3.61
N HIS A 7 -11.10 1.02 2.46
CA HIS A 7 -12.46 0.59 2.10
C HIS A 7 -12.58 -0.94 2.04
N GLY A 8 -11.64 -1.62 1.38
CA GLY A 8 -11.65 -3.07 1.28
C GLY A 8 -11.54 -3.76 2.65
N LEU A 9 -10.71 -3.20 3.55
CA LEU A 9 -10.56 -3.73 4.91
C LEU A 9 -11.80 -3.46 5.77
N ALA A 10 -12.41 -2.30 5.66
CA ALA A 10 -13.58 -1.93 6.46
C ALA A 10 -14.85 -2.69 6.01
N ILE A 11 -15.18 -2.62 4.72
CA ILE A 11 -16.46 -3.13 4.20
C ILE A 11 -16.42 -4.65 4.02
N GLU A 12 -15.30 -5.17 3.52
CA GLU A 12 -15.21 -6.57 3.12
C GLU A 12 -14.68 -7.49 4.21
N HIS A 13 -13.95 -6.94 5.19
CA HIS A 13 -13.38 -7.71 6.30
C HIS A 13 -13.95 -7.35 7.67
N GLY A 14 -14.75 -6.28 7.75
CA GLY A 14 -15.37 -5.84 9.01
C GLY A 14 -14.39 -5.22 10.01
N TYR A 15 -13.20 -4.78 9.55
CA TYR A 15 -12.27 -4.03 10.42
C TYR A 15 -12.74 -2.59 10.61
N TYR A 16 -12.41 -2.04 11.78
CA TYR A 16 -12.48 -0.61 11.99
C TYR A 16 -11.28 0.05 11.31
N VAL A 17 -11.53 1.00 10.43
CA VAL A 17 -10.48 1.67 9.66
C VAL A 17 -10.68 3.18 9.73
N THR A 18 -9.63 3.88 10.13
CA THR A 18 -9.57 5.35 10.04
C THR A 18 -8.47 5.75 9.08
N GLN A 19 -8.80 6.64 8.15
CA GLN A 19 -7.85 7.19 7.20
C GLN A 19 -7.67 8.69 7.46
N THR A 20 -6.42 9.13 7.57
CA THR A 20 -6.04 10.53 7.53
C THR A 20 -5.15 10.79 6.32
N GLN A 21 -5.39 11.92 5.63
CA GLN A 21 -4.54 12.39 4.54
C GLN A 21 -3.82 13.65 4.98
N SER A 22 -2.53 13.71 4.75
CA SER A 22 -1.75 14.94 4.92
C SER A 22 -1.21 15.34 3.55
N TYR A 23 -1.70 16.47 3.08
CA TYR A 23 -1.04 17.22 2.03
C TYR A 23 -0.04 18.12 2.76
N GLY A 24 1.26 17.85 2.62
CA GLY A 24 2.28 18.68 3.26
C GLY A 24 2.09 20.17 2.95
N PRO A 25 2.57 21.10 3.79
CA PRO A 25 2.42 22.55 3.60
C PRO A 25 3.06 23.07 2.31
N GLU A 26 3.81 22.23 1.64
CA GLU A 26 4.41 22.50 0.34
C GLU A 26 3.42 22.10 -0.77
N ALA A 27 2.57 23.04 -1.12
CA ALA A 27 1.60 22.91 -2.23
C ALA A 27 2.25 22.71 -3.62
N ARG A 28 3.56 22.47 -3.69
CA ARG A 28 4.35 22.28 -4.91
C ARG A 28 5.37 21.17 -4.71
N GLY A 29 4.93 19.90 -4.88
CA GLY A 29 5.85 18.77 -5.04
C GLY A 29 6.21 17.99 -3.79
N GLY A 30 5.57 18.19 -2.65
CA GLY A 30 5.76 17.37 -1.45
C GLY A 30 5.14 15.98 -1.57
N ALA A 31 5.74 14.97 -0.93
CA ALA A 31 5.22 13.61 -0.92
C ALA A 31 3.82 13.57 -0.29
N SER A 32 2.82 13.11 -1.04
CA SER A 32 1.49 12.87 -0.50
C SER A 32 1.53 11.67 0.44
N ARG A 33 0.86 11.79 1.59
CA ARG A 33 0.81 10.74 2.61
C ARG A 33 -0.63 10.40 2.95
N ALA A 34 -0.90 9.11 3.09
CA ALA A 34 -2.13 8.59 3.66
C ALA A 34 -1.77 7.64 4.81
N ASP A 35 -2.28 7.93 6.00
CA ASP A 35 -2.17 7.04 7.15
C ASP A 35 -3.46 6.24 7.30
N LEU A 36 -3.31 4.94 7.54
CA LEU A 36 -4.41 4.05 7.89
C LEU A 36 -4.16 3.49 9.29
N VAL A 37 -5.16 3.59 10.15
CA VAL A 37 -5.24 2.83 11.39
C VAL A 37 -6.29 1.76 11.19
N VAL A 38 -5.91 0.51 11.38
CA VAL A 38 -6.77 -0.67 11.19
C VAL A 38 -6.80 -1.46 12.50
N ASN A 39 -7.98 -1.79 12.99
CA ASN A 39 -8.14 -2.57 14.21
C ASN A 39 -9.38 -3.47 14.12
N SER A 40 -9.40 -4.55 14.90
CA SER A 40 -10.58 -5.39 15.11
C SER A 40 -11.58 -4.77 16.11
N GLN A 41 -11.18 -3.72 16.82
CA GLN A 41 -11.98 -2.97 17.80
C GLN A 41 -12.13 -1.50 17.38
N PRO A 42 -13.11 -0.76 17.92
CA PRO A 42 -13.27 0.66 17.67
C PRO A 42 -11.98 1.46 17.91
N ILE A 43 -11.68 2.38 16.99
CA ILE A 43 -10.45 3.18 17.02
C ILE A 43 -10.72 4.47 17.80
N ASN A 44 -10.06 4.63 18.94
CA ASN A 44 -10.17 5.83 19.76
C ASN A 44 -9.15 6.92 19.38
N TYR A 45 -8.04 6.53 18.77
CA TYR A 45 -6.97 7.45 18.37
C TYR A 45 -6.62 7.26 16.88
N PRO A 46 -7.02 8.23 16.02
CA PRO A 46 -6.95 8.05 14.58
C PRO A 46 -5.59 8.35 13.94
N LYS A 47 -4.59 8.84 14.71
CA LYS A 47 -3.29 9.24 14.18
C LYS A 47 -2.19 8.33 14.71
N PRO A 48 -1.51 7.55 13.85
CA PRO A 48 -0.40 6.72 14.30
C PRO A 48 0.82 7.60 14.63
N GLU A 49 1.41 7.41 15.80
CA GLU A 49 2.70 8.00 16.17
C GLU A 49 3.84 7.20 15.56
N GLN A 50 3.75 5.88 15.65
CA GLN A 50 4.67 4.92 15.04
C GLN A 50 3.93 4.04 14.04
N LEU A 51 4.68 3.52 13.07
CA LEU A 51 4.14 2.72 11.96
C LEU A 51 4.50 1.25 12.16
N ASP A 52 3.50 0.38 12.05
CA ASP A 52 3.72 -1.07 11.92
C ASP A 52 4.11 -1.43 10.49
N PHE A 53 3.64 -0.65 9.54
CA PHE A 53 3.88 -0.85 8.12
C PHE A 53 4.08 0.48 7.40
N LEU A 54 5.16 0.60 6.64
CA LEU A 54 5.45 1.75 5.78
C LEU A 54 5.47 1.32 4.33
N VAL A 55 4.69 2.01 3.50
CA VAL A 55 4.75 1.87 2.03
C VAL A 55 5.38 3.12 1.46
N ALA A 56 6.55 3.00 0.86
CA ALA A 56 7.26 4.09 0.22
C ALA A 56 7.34 3.88 -1.29
N LEU A 57 6.63 4.71 -2.04
CA LEU A 57 6.62 4.70 -3.50
C LEU A 57 7.54 5.77 -4.11
N SER A 58 8.32 6.46 -3.28
CA SER A 58 9.36 7.40 -3.71
C SER A 58 10.50 7.42 -2.69
N GLN A 59 11.70 7.80 -3.14
CA GLN A 59 12.87 7.92 -2.27
C GLN A 59 12.62 8.95 -1.16
N GLU A 60 11.98 10.08 -1.50
CA GLU A 60 11.64 11.11 -0.52
C GLU A 60 10.73 10.57 0.59
N ALA A 61 9.69 9.81 0.23
CA ALA A 61 8.79 9.20 1.21
C ALA A 61 9.53 8.20 2.11
N CYS A 62 10.41 7.38 1.55
CA CYS A 62 11.23 6.44 2.30
C CYS A 62 12.11 7.18 3.32
N ASN A 63 12.87 8.17 2.88
CA ASN A 63 13.78 8.94 3.74
C ASN A 63 13.04 9.69 4.85
N ARG A 64 11.88 10.25 4.52
CA ARG A 64 11.10 11.10 5.45
C ARG A 64 10.40 10.31 6.54
N TYR A 65 9.86 9.13 6.22
CA TYR A 65 8.95 8.40 7.11
C TYR A 65 9.56 7.15 7.74
N PHE A 66 10.72 6.69 7.28
CA PHE A 66 11.35 5.48 7.81
C PHE A 66 11.59 5.54 9.33
N GLN A 67 11.99 6.70 9.86
CA GLN A 67 12.24 6.87 11.30
C GLN A 67 11.00 6.66 12.18
N ARG A 68 9.81 6.70 11.58
CA ARG A 68 8.55 6.42 12.28
C ARG A 68 8.19 4.94 12.30
N LEU A 69 8.92 4.12 11.54
CA LEU A 69 8.69 2.69 11.52
C LEU A 69 9.17 2.07 12.84
N LYS A 70 8.32 1.23 13.45
CA LYS A 70 8.71 0.47 14.64
C LYS A 70 9.90 -0.44 14.32
N PRO A 71 10.74 -0.81 15.31
CA PRO A 71 11.81 -1.79 15.09
C PRO A 71 11.35 -3.13 14.54
N THR A 72 10.12 -3.54 14.89
CA THR A 72 9.46 -4.74 14.37
C THR A 72 8.61 -4.48 13.12
N GLY A 73 8.52 -3.23 12.70
CA GLY A 73 7.71 -2.80 11.57
C GLY A 73 8.26 -3.31 10.24
N ARG A 74 7.43 -3.28 9.22
CA ARG A 74 7.77 -3.73 7.87
C ARG A 74 7.77 -2.58 6.87
N LEU A 75 8.77 -2.58 6.01
CA LEU A 75 8.93 -1.62 4.92
C LEU A 75 8.60 -2.31 3.59
N PHE A 76 7.74 -1.69 2.78
CA PHE A 76 7.54 -2.03 1.38
C PHE A 76 7.95 -0.86 0.50
N VAL A 77 8.71 -1.10 -0.55
CA VAL A 77 9.20 -0.06 -1.47
C VAL A 77 8.92 -0.38 -2.94
N ASP A 78 8.70 0.66 -3.72
CA ASP A 78 8.83 0.59 -5.17
C ASP A 78 10.31 0.64 -5.55
N THR A 79 10.90 -0.49 -5.93
CA THR A 79 12.32 -0.59 -6.23
C THR A 79 12.75 0.17 -7.50
N THR A 80 11.80 0.60 -8.32
CA THR A 80 12.11 1.49 -9.47
C THR A 80 12.52 2.88 -9.01
N LEU A 81 11.89 3.40 -7.94
CA LEU A 81 12.05 4.78 -7.48
C LEU A 81 12.79 4.89 -6.14
N VAL A 82 12.83 3.82 -5.35
CA VAL A 82 13.54 3.76 -4.07
C VAL A 82 14.78 2.90 -4.25
N THR A 83 15.90 3.54 -4.47
CA THR A 83 17.20 2.89 -4.73
C THR A 83 18.07 2.75 -3.48
N GLN A 84 17.75 3.49 -2.44
CA GLN A 84 18.45 3.46 -1.15
C GLN A 84 17.44 3.23 -0.03
N THR A 85 17.59 2.11 0.66
CA THR A 85 16.78 1.76 1.82
C THR A 85 17.63 1.83 3.10
N PRO A 86 17.11 2.40 4.20
CA PRO A 86 17.83 2.49 5.47
C PRO A 86 18.01 1.14 6.18
N SER A 87 17.39 0.10 5.69
CA SER A 87 17.43 -1.26 6.23
C SER A 87 17.49 -2.27 5.10
N ASN A 88 18.17 -3.39 5.34
CA ASN A 88 18.16 -4.55 4.45
C ASN A 88 16.88 -5.41 4.60
N GLN A 89 16.04 -5.11 5.59
CA GLN A 89 14.79 -5.84 5.85
C GLN A 89 13.61 -5.08 5.25
N PHE A 90 13.39 -5.26 3.96
CA PHE A 90 12.25 -4.69 3.27
C PHE A 90 11.72 -5.65 2.20
N TRP A 91 10.49 -5.45 1.84
CA TRP A 91 9.91 -6.02 0.62
C TRP A 91 9.96 -4.97 -0.48
N GLY A 92 10.35 -5.40 -1.66
CA GLY A 92 10.45 -4.52 -2.81
C GLY A 92 9.83 -5.15 -4.05
N LEU A 93 9.17 -4.30 -4.83
CA LEU A 93 8.65 -4.65 -6.15
C LEU A 93 8.86 -3.46 -7.08
N PRO A 94 9.25 -3.66 -8.36
CA PRO A 94 9.39 -2.56 -9.31
C PRO A 94 8.02 -2.09 -9.82
N CYS A 95 7.22 -1.49 -8.91
CA CYS A 95 5.82 -1.14 -9.19
C CYS A 95 5.67 -0.16 -10.35
N THR A 96 6.53 0.86 -10.43
CA THR A 96 6.52 1.84 -11.52
C THR A 96 6.91 1.20 -12.85
N GLU A 97 7.90 0.33 -12.86
CA GLU A 97 8.29 -0.41 -14.07
C GLU A 97 7.16 -1.33 -14.54
N ILE A 98 6.56 -2.09 -13.64
CA ILE A 98 5.40 -2.94 -13.96
C ILE A 98 4.24 -2.12 -14.53
N ALA A 99 3.94 -0.97 -13.94
CA ALA A 99 2.89 -0.08 -14.43
C ALA A 99 3.19 0.44 -15.84
N ARG A 100 4.45 0.82 -16.11
CA ARG A 100 4.89 1.30 -17.40
C ARG A 100 4.92 0.20 -18.47
N GLU A 101 5.57 -0.93 -18.17
CA GLU A 101 5.88 -1.97 -19.16
C GLU A 101 4.69 -2.92 -19.41
N LYS A 102 3.96 -3.33 -18.34
CA LYS A 102 2.88 -4.30 -18.46
C LYS A 102 1.49 -3.67 -18.62
N ILE A 103 1.30 -2.46 -18.09
CA ILE A 103 -0.01 -1.80 -18.09
C ILE A 103 -0.04 -0.65 -19.10
N GLY A 104 1.12 -0.05 -19.41
CA GLY A 104 1.22 1.11 -20.30
C GLY A 104 0.78 2.43 -19.65
N LEU A 105 0.64 2.47 -18.32
CA LEU A 105 0.15 3.63 -17.60
C LEU A 105 0.89 3.77 -16.24
N VAL A 106 1.86 4.68 -16.18
CA VAL A 106 2.64 4.94 -14.95
C VAL A 106 1.75 5.36 -13.78
N GLN A 107 0.66 6.07 -14.02
CA GLN A 107 -0.29 6.48 -12.99
C GLN A 107 -0.94 5.30 -12.25
N ALA A 108 -0.87 4.09 -12.82
CA ALA A 108 -1.36 2.87 -12.17
C ALA A 108 -0.36 2.26 -11.16
N THR A 109 0.82 2.85 -10.95
CA THR A 109 1.84 2.38 -9.99
C THR A 109 1.26 2.11 -8.60
N ASN A 110 0.42 3.00 -8.10
CA ASN A 110 -0.23 2.87 -6.80
C ASN A 110 -1.19 1.66 -6.72
N ILE A 111 -1.75 1.25 -7.84
CA ILE A 111 -2.65 0.06 -7.91
C ILE A 111 -1.83 -1.23 -8.07
N VAL A 112 -0.72 -1.18 -8.79
CA VAL A 112 0.26 -2.27 -8.79
C VAL A 112 0.76 -2.52 -7.37
N ALA A 113 1.14 -1.46 -6.65
CA ALA A 113 1.54 -1.55 -5.24
C ALA A 113 0.41 -2.10 -4.35
N LEU A 114 -0.84 -1.70 -4.56
CA LEU A 114 -2.00 -2.26 -3.84
C LEU A 114 -2.12 -3.77 -4.05
N GLY A 115 -1.91 -4.25 -5.27
CA GLY A 115 -1.88 -5.69 -5.58
C GLY A 115 -0.80 -6.41 -4.79
N ALA A 116 0.43 -5.87 -4.79
CA ALA A 116 1.55 -6.43 -4.04
C ALA A 116 1.27 -6.44 -2.53
N LEU A 117 0.76 -5.34 -1.98
CA LEU A 117 0.38 -5.23 -0.58
C LEU A 117 -0.69 -6.23 -0.18
N THR A 118 -1.65 -6.52 -1.06
CA THR A 118 -2.68 -7.54 -0.81
C THR A 118 -2.07 -8.93 -0.62
N HIS A 119 -0.92 -9.20 -1.24
CA HIS A 119 -0.20 -10.45 -1.01
C HIS A 119 0.57 -10.46 0.31
N VAL A 120 1.25 -9.38 0.65
CA VAL A 120 2.11 -9.33 1.85
C VAL A 120 1.35 -9.02 3.15
N LEU A 121 0.15 -8.47 3.09
CA LEU A 121 -0.70 -8.21 4.25
C LEU A 121 -1.61 -9.42 4.51
N PRO A 122 -1.45 -10.15 5.61
CA PRO A 122 -2.17 -11.42 5.85
C PRO A 122 -3.68 -11.23 6.05
N PHE A 123 -4.11 -10.02 6.36
CA PHE A 123 -5.51 -9.65 6.56
C PHE A 123 -6.16 -9.04 5.32
N ALA A 124 -5.45 -8.91 4.19
CA ALA A 124 -6.00 -8.40 2.94
C ALA A 124 -6.30 -9.55 1.96
N ARG A 125 -7.50 -9.57 1.38
CA ARG A 125 -7.91 -10.61 0.42
C ARG A 125 -8.08 -10.02 -0.97
N PRO A 126 -7.58 -10.69 -2.04
CA PRO A 126 -7.67 -10.19 -3.41
C PRO A 126 -9.10 -9.88 -3.86
N ALA A 127 -10.07 -10.74 -3.52
CA ALA A 127 -11.46 -10.54 -3.89
C ALA A 127 -12.04 -9.25 -3.26
N ALA A 128 -11.73 -9.00 -1.99
CA ALA A 128 -12.17 -7.79 -1.30
C ALA A 128 -11.57 -6.51 -1.90
N MET A 129 -10.28 -6.55 -2.25
CA MET A 129 -9.61 -5.41 -2.88
C MET A 129 -10.14 -5.13 -4.28
N LYS A 130 -10.48 -6.16 -5.05
CA LYS A 130 -11.13 -6.00 -6.37
C LYS A 130 -12.50 -5.35 -6.25
N ARG A 131 -13.35 -5.81 -5.32
CA ARG A 131 -14.65 -5.15 -5.04
C ARG A 131 -14.48 -3.71 -4.58
N SER A 132 -13.45 -3.44 -3.78
CA SER A 132 -13.12 -2.07 -3.38
C SER A 132 -12.70 -1.18 -4.57
N LEU A 133 -11.96 -1.72 -5.52
CA LEU A 133 -11.66 -1.04 -6.79
C LEU A 133 -12.94 -0.73 -7.57
N GLU A 134 -13.81 -1.72 -7.73
CA GLU A 134 -15.12 -1.57 -8.42
C GLU A 134 -15.99 -0.49 -7.78
N ALA A 135 -16.03 -0.45 -6.44
CA ALA A 135 -16.82 0.53 -5.70
C ALA A 135 -16.25 1.97 -5.71
N ASN A 136 -14.95 2.12 -5.95
CA ASN A 136 -14.26 3.41 -5.79
C ASN A 136 -13.75 4.02 -7.09
N LEU A 137 -13.73 3.28 -8.20
CA LEU A 137 -13.21 3.75 -9.47
C LEU A 137 -14.32 3.86 -10.53
N PRO A 138 -14.28 4.90 -11.38
CA PRO A 138 -15.17 4.99 -12.53
C PRO A 138 -14.99 3.82 -13.50
N ALA A 139 -16.07 3.35 -14.12
CA ALA A 139 -16.07 2.24 -15.07
C ALA A 139 -15.02 2.42 -16.20
N LYS A 140 -14.82 3.64 -16.66
CA LYS A 140 -13.86 3.98 -17.74
C LYS A 140 -12.43 3.55 -17.46
N ILE A 141 -12.01 3.56 -16.18
CA ILE A 141 -10.63 3.23 -15.79
C ILE A 141 -10.54 1.92 -15.01
N LEU A 142 -11.66 1.30 -14.69
CA LEU A 142 -11.72 0.13 -13.80
C LEU A 142 -10.97 -1.06 -14.38
N GLU A 143 -11.20 -1.42 -15.64
CA GLU A 143 -10.57 -2.58 -16.27
C GLU A 143 -9.04 -2.51 -16.23
N LEU A 144 -8.48 -1.33 -16.57
CA LEU A 144 -7.04 -1.12 -16.55
C LEU A 144 -6.46 -1.21 -15.12
N ASN A 145 -7.18 -0.69 -14.13
CA ASN A 145 -6.77 -0.78 -12.74
C ASN A 145 -6.89 -2.20 -12.16
N LEU A 146 -7.87 -2.98 -12.58
CA LEU A 146 -7.94 -4.41 -12.23
C LEU A 146 -6.78 -5.21 -12.83
N LYS A 147 -6.36 -4.90 -14.06
CA LYS A 147 -5.14 -5.46 -14.67
C LYS A 147 -3.89 -5.07 -13.89
N ALA A 148 -3.76 -3.80 -13.50
CA ALA A 148 -2.63 -3.30 -12.71
C ALA A 148 -2.56 -3.99 -11.34
N PHE A 149 -3.68 -4.10 -10.65
CA PHE A 149 -3.79 -4.82 -9.38
C PHE A 149 -3.35 -6.29 -9.52
N THR A 150 -3.86 -6.98 -10.53
CA THR A 150 -3.55 -8.39 -10.77
C THR A 150 -2.07 -8.58 -11.11
N ALA A 151 -1.49 -7.69 -11.90
CA ALA A 151 -0.06 -7.72 -12.22
C ALA A 151 0.82 -7.57 -10.97
N GLY A 152 0.51 -6.62 -10.08
CA GLY A 152 1.22 -6.43 -8.82
C GLY A 152 1.08 -7.62 -7.88
N TYR A 153 -0.13 -8.14 -7.73
CA TYR A 153 -0.40 -9.31 -6.88
C TYR A 153 0.35 -10.56 -7.35
N ASN A 154 0.29 -10.87 -8.65
CA ASN A 154 0.95 -12.04 -9.20
C ASN A 154 2.48 -11.92 -9.15
N GLN A 155 3.03 -10.73 -9.39
CA GLN A 155 4.46 -10.51 -9.29
C GLN A 155 4.93 -10.65 -7.85
N ALA A 156 4.20 -10.08 -6.88
CA ALA A 156 4.54 -10.22 -5.47
C ALA A 156 4.51 -11.68 -5.01
N ARG A 157 3.53 -12.47 -5.42
CA ARG A 157 3.49 -13.91 -5.13
C ARG A 157 4.72 -14.67 -5.64
N LYS A 158 5.28 -14.21 -6.76
CA LYS A 158 6.48 -14.83 -7.34
C LYS A 158 7.76 -14.41 -6.62
N ASP A 159 7.88 -13.13 -6.32
CA ASP A 159 9.13 -12.53 -5.83
C ASP A 159 9.20 -12.47 -4.30
N ILE A 160 8.04 -12.52 -3.63
CA ILE A 160 7.90 -12.48 -2.17
C ILE A 160 7.04 -13.70 -1.74
N PRO A 161 7.55 -14.94 -1.88
CA PRO A 161 6.75 -16.13 -1.64
C PRO A 161 6.31 -16.28 -0.18
N ASP A 162 7.16 -15.82 0.75
CA ASP A 162 6.91 -15.90 2.20
C ASP A 162 6.41 -14.58 2.76
N GLY A 163 5.29 -14.09 2.27
CA GLY A 163 4.60 -12.94 2.88
C GLY A 163 4.41 -13.17 4.39
N PRO A 164 4.14 -12.16 5.20
CA PRO A 164 4.15 -12.27 6.66
C PRO A 164 3.15 -13.32 7.13
N THR A 165 3.66 -14.39 7.71
CA THR A 165 2.87 -15.51 8.24
C THR A 165 2.17 -15.18 9.55
N GLN A 166 2.58 -14.12 10.25
CA GLN A 166 1.99 -13.70 11.52
C GLN A 166 1.97 -12.17 11.62
N TRP A 167 0.78 -11.65 11.65
CA TRP A 167 0.49 -10.26 11.99
C TRP A 167 -0.67 -10.22 12.96
N THR A 168 -0.43 -9.77 14.19
CA THR A 168 -1.47 -9.61 15.22
C THR A 168 -1.80 -8.15 15.40
N PHE A 169 -3.09 -7.81 15.40
CA PHE A 169 -3.55 -6.51 15.88
C PHE A 169 -3.34 -6.45 17.40
N SER A 170 -2.56 -5.50 17.84
CA SER A 170 -2.35 -5.21 19.26
C SER A 170 -3.27 -4.08 19.70
#